data_e9f398d4b524b32a96bd34fcdea22492
#
_entry.id   e9f398d4b524b32a96bd34fcdea22492
#
_cell.length_a   1.000
_cell.length_b   1.000
_cell.length_c   1.000
_cell.angle_alpha   90.00
_cell.angle_beta   90.00
_cell.angle_gamma   90.00
#
_symmetry.space_group_name_H-M   'P 1'
#
loop_
_entity.id
_entity.type
_entity.pdbx_description
1 polymer ?
#
loop_
_entity_poly.entity_id
_entity_poly.type
_entity_poly.pdbx_seq_one_letter_code
_entity_poly.pdbx_strand_id
1 'polypeptide(L)'
;MYYVAGFNSRSDSFRFKQILDGNGIFCSIIETPFEINSACSLSIKFLASDLNAVRFIESRIKSSSFVGFFKVEENKFGRKITRIY
;
A
#
# COMPACT_ATOMS: atom_id res chain seq x y z
N MET A 1 10.74 -8.99 -0.11
CA MET A 1 10.21 -7.82 -0.82
C MET A 1 8.68 -7.83 -0.79
N TYR A 2 8.10 -6.67 -0.57
CA TYR A 2 6.65 -6.51 -0.57
C TYR A 2 6.31 -5.12 -1.09
N TYR A 3 5.02 -4.88 -1.34
CA TYR A 3 4.54 -3.57 -1.77
C TYR A 3 3.65 -2.95 -0.70
N VAL A 4 3.59 -1.62 -0.74
CA VAL A 4 2.79 -0.83 0.20
C VAL A 4 1.96 0.16 -0.60
N ALA A 5 0.68 0.25 -0.28
CA ALA A 5 -0.22 1.30 -0.80
C ALA A 5 -0.37 2.36 0.28
N GLY A 6 -0.01 3.60 -0.04
CA GLY A 6 -0.09 4.72 0.89
C GLY A 6 -1.29 5.60 0.62
N PHE A 7 -1.89 6.11 1.70
CA PHE A 7 -3.03 7.02 1.64
C PHE A 7 -2.83 8.16 2.63
N ASN A 8 -3.44 9.30 2.37
CA ASN A 8 -3.43 10.43 3.30
C ASN A 8 -4.63 10.40 4.27
N SER A 9 -5.53 9.46 4.10
CA SER A 9 -6.73 9.31 4.92
C SER A 9 -6.74 7.95 5.59
N ARG A 10 -6.90 7.93 6.91
CA ARG A 10 -6.99 6.70 7.68
C ARG A 10 -8.20 5.86 7.27
N SER A 11 -9.34 6.52 7.08
CA SER A 11 -10.57 5.82 6.67
C SER A 11 -10.42 5.22 5.28
N ASP A 12 -9.71 5.88 4.38
CA ASP A 12 -9.46 5.33 3.05
C ASP A 12 -8.52 4.13 3.11
N SER A 13 -7.53 4.13 4.00
CA SER A 13 -6.67 2.97 4.21
C SER A 13 -7.48 1.76 4.66
N PHE A 14 -8.36 1.93 5.65
CA PHE A 14 -9.22 0.84 6.12
C PHE A 14 -10.18 0.37 5.04
N ARG A 15 -10.76 1.29 4.28
CA ARG A 15 -11.66 0.96 3.19
C ARG A 15 -10.95 0.14 2.12
N PHE A 16 -9.74 0.54 1.76
CA PHE A 16 -8.96 -0.18 0.77
C PHE A 16 -8.66 -1.60 1.23
N LYS A 17 -8.29 -1.76 2.50
CA LYS A 17 -8.09 -3.10 3.06
C LYS A 17 -9.34 -3.95 2.95
N GLN A 18 -10.50 -3.40 3.29
CA GLN A 18 -11.76 -4.13 3.19
C GLN A 18 -12.04 -4.58 1.74
N ILE A 19 -11.76 -3.72 0.79
CA ILE A 19 -11.97 -4.04 -0.62
C ILE A 19 -11.03 -5.15 -1.08
N LEU A 20 -9.75 -5.09 -0.69
CA LEU A 20 -8.80 -6.15 -1.00
C LEU A 20 -9.21 -7.47 -0.36
N ASP A 21 -9.61 -7.44 0.90
CA ASP A 21 -10.10 -8.64 1.61
C ASP A 21 -11.29 -9.25 0.87
N GLY A 22 -12.22 -8.41 0.43
CA GLY A 22 -13.40 -8.85 -0.32
C GLY A 22 -13.07 -9.44 -1.69
N ASN A 23 -11.89 -9.13 -2.22
CA ASN A 23 -11.40 -9.71 -3.48
C ASN A 23 -10.46 -10.89 -3.26
N GLY A 24 -10.34 -11.38 -2.02
CA GLY A 24 -9.49 -12.52 -1.72
C GLY A 24 -8.00 -12.23 -1.78
N ILE A 25 -7.61 -10.95 -1.67
CA ILE A 25 -6.20 -10.55 -1.71
C ILE A 25 -5.67 -10.42 -0.29
N PHE A 26 -4.62 -11.17 0.01
CA PHE A 26 -3.97 -11.12 1.32
C PHE A 26 -3.28 -9.78 1.51
N CYS A 27 -3.63 -9.07 2.59
CA CYS A 27 -3.05 -7.77 2.90
C CYS A 27 -3.10 -7.50 4.40
N SER A 28 -2.29 -6.55 4.85
CA SER A 28 -2.23 -6.15 6.26
C SER A 28 -2.14 -4.64 6.38
N ILE A 29 -2.66 -4.12 7.48
CA ILE A 29 -2.44 -2.73 7.86
C ILE A 29 -1.10 -2.68 8.59
N ILE A 30 -0.23 -1.76 8.17
CA ILE A 30 1.07 -1.54 8.81
C ILE A 30 1.25 -0.07 9.13
N GLU A 31 2.20 0.23 10.01
CA GLU A 31 2.64 1.61 10.18
C GLU A 31 3.32 2.07 8.90
N THR A 32 2.96 3.26 8.43
CA THR A 32 3.57 3.81 7.22
C THR A 32 5.07 4.00 7.44
N PRO A 33 5.92 3.41 6.58
CA PRO A 33 7.36 3.66 6.66
C PRO A 33 7.63 5.17 6.57
N PHE A 34 8.57 5.65 7.39
CA PHE A 34 8.85 7.09 7.45
C PHE A 34 9.33 7.65 6.10
N GLU A 35 9.89 6.81 5.24
CA GLU A 35 10.35 7.22 3.91
C GLU A 35 9.19 7.57 2.97
N ILE A 36 7.97 7.13 3.31
CA ILE A 36 6.78 7.45 2.51
C ILE A 36 6.18 8.73 3.07
N ASN A 37 6.14 9.76 2.23
CA ASN A 37 5.58 11.05 2.63
C ASN A 37 4.05 11.02 2.50
N SER A 38 3.37 10.65 3.59
CA SER A 38 1.92 10.64 3.63
C SER A 38 1.43 11.22 4.96
N ALA A 39 0.21 11.79 4.95
CA ALA A 39 -0.39 12.34 6.15
C ALA A 39 -0.93 11.25 7.09
N CYS A 40 -1.18 10.05 6.57
CA CYS A 40 -1.70 8.94 7.36
C CYS A 40 -0.57 8.07 7.87
N SER A 41 -0.65 7.68 9.15
CA SER A 41 0.35 6.81 9.77
C SER A 41 0.13 5.32 9.44
N LEU A 42 -0.95 4.98 8.74
CA LEU A 42 -1.27 3.59 8.39
C LEU A 42 -1.28 3.41 6.88
N SER A 43 -0.72 2.29 6.44
CA SER A 43 -0.63 1.90 5.04
C SER A 43 -1.01 0.44 4.88
N ILE A 44 -1.20 0.00 3.64
CA ILE A 44 -1.60 -1.36 3.33
C ILE A 44 -0.43 -2.09 2.68
N LYS A 45 -0.01 -3.18 3.32
CA LYS A 45 1.04 -4.06 2.82
C LYS A 45 0.41 -5.23 2.07
N PHE A 46 0.96 -5.58 0.92
CA PHE A 46 0.48 -6.73 0.15
C PHE A 46 1.64 -7.40 -0.59
N LEU A 47 1.39 -8.61 -1.08
CA LEU A 47 2.42 -9.43 -1.72
C LEU A 47 2.74 -8.91 -3.13
N ALA A 48 4.00 -9.08 -3.52
CA ALA A 48 4.46 -8.64 -4.84
C ALA A 48 3.68 -9.29 -5.98
N SER A 49 3.26 -10.55 -5.81
CA SER A 49 2.50 -11.27 -6.82
C SER A 49 1.12 -10.68 -7.08
N ASP A 50 0.60 -9.87 -6.16
CA ASP A 50 -0.74 -9.28 -6.28
C ASP A 50 -0.72 -7.85 -6.83
N LEU A 51 0.46 -7.34 -7.19
CA LEU A 51 0.60 -5.94 -7.61
C LEU A 51 -0.36 -5.54 -8.72
N ASN A 52 -0.46 -6.34 -9.77
CA ASN A 52 -1.32 -6.01 -10.91
C ASN A 52 -2.79 -5.96 -10.51
N ALA A 53 -3.24 -6.91 -9.69
CA ALA A 53 -4.62 -6.93 -9.22
C ALA A 53 -4.91 -5.72 -8.32
N VAL A 54 -4.00 -5.39 -7.42
CA VAL A 54 -4.17 -4.26 -6.50
C VAL A 54 -4.17 -2.93 -7.27
N ARG A 55 -3.29 -2.79 -8.24
CA ARG A 55 -3.27 -1.59 -9.10
C ARG A 55 -4.58 -1.43 -9.86
N PHE A 56 -5.09 -2.53 -10.40
CA PHE A 56 -6.36 -2.50 -11.13
C PHE A 56 -7.49 -2.03 -10.22
N ILE A 57 -7.57 -2.55 -9.01
CA ILE A 57 -8.59 -2.17 -8.03
C ILE A 57 -8.49 -0.68 -7.72
N GLU A 58 -7.29 -0.17 -7.43
CA GLU A 58 -7.10 1.26 -7.14
C GLU A 58 -7.50 2.12 -8.34
N SER A 59 -7.19 1.70 -9.55
CA SER A 59 -7.54 2.46 -10.75
C SER A 59 -9.06 2.62 -10.92
N ARG A 60 -9.84 1.69 -10.36
CA ARG A 60 -11.30 1.74 -10.39
C ARG A 60 -11.87 2.58 -9.26
N ILE A 61 -11.27 2.52 -8.07
CA ILE A 61 -11.70 3.29 -6.91
C ILE A 61 -11.32 4.75 -7.05
N LYS A 62 -10.11 5.04 -7.50
CA LYS A 62 -9.56 6.39 -7.66
C LYS A 62 -9.71 7.22 -6.38
N SER A 63 -9.22 6.68 -5.27
CA SER A 63 -9.28 7.39 -3.99
C SER A 63 -8.52 8.71 -4.07
N SER A 64 -9.16 9.81 -3.64
CA SER A 64 -8.56 11.14 -3.68
C SER A 64 -7.37 11.28 -2.72
N SER A 65 -7.30 10.43 -1.71
CA SER A 65 -6.19 10.46 -0.74
C SER A 65 -5.04 9.53 -1.09
N PHE A 66 -5.13 8.80 -2.20
CA PHE A 66 -4.09 7.85 -2.59
C PHE A 66 -2.77 8.56 -2.88
N VAL A 67 -1.70 8.09 -2.23
CA VAL A 67 -0.36 8.67 -2.36
C VAL A 67 0.45 7.94 -3.44
N GLY A 68 0.36 6.62 -3.49
CA GLY A 68 1.09 5.83 -4.45
C GLY A 68 1.34 4.41 -3.98
N PHE A 69 1.94 3.62 -4.86
CA PHE A 69 2.43 2.28 -4.55
C PHE A 69 3.94 2.33 -4.40
N PHE A 70 4.45 1.64 -3.38
CA PHE A 70 5.86 1.64 -3.05
C PHE A 70 6.37 0.21 -2.94
N LYS A 71 7.55 -0.03 -3.49
CA LYS A 71 8.26 -1.30 -3.33
C LYS A 71 9.18 -1.19 -2.13
N VAL A 72 9.11 -2.17 -1.22
CA VAL A 72 9.96 -2.22 -0.05
C VAL A 72 10.88 -3.43 -0.16
N GLU A 73 12.18 -3.16 -0.18
CA GLU A 73 13.23 -4.18 -0.19
C GLU A 73 13.99 -4.09 1.12
N GLU A 74 14.04 -5.20 1.84
CA GLU A 74 14.74 -5.25 3.11
C GLU A 74 15.92 -6.21 3.01
N ASN A 75 17.04 -5.84 3.64
CA ASN A 75 18.20 -6.70 3.75
C ASN A 75 18.88 -6.43 5.10
N LYS A 76 19.97 -7.13 5.38
CA LYS A 76 20.67 -7.01 6.66
C LYS A 76 21.28 -5.62 6.91
N PHE A 77 21.41 -4.79 5.88
CA PHE A 77 21.97 -3.45 5.98
C PHE A 77 20.91 -2.36 6.07
N GLY A 78 19.62 -2.72 6.03
CA GLY A 78 18.52 -1.78 6.09
C GLY A 78 17.46 -2.07 5.05
N ARG A 79 16.64 -1.06 4.73
CA ARG A 79 15.60 -1.21 3.73
C ARG A 79 15.66 -0.08 2.72
N LYS A 80 15.21 -0.39 1.52
CA LYS A 80 15.10 0.56 0.42
C LYS A 80 13.64 0.63 -0.01
N ILE A 81 13.10 1.85 -0.10
CA ILE A 81 11.72 2.07 -0.53
C ILE A 81 11.74 2.87 -1.82
N THR A 82 11.07 2.35 -2.84
CA THR A 82 11.00 2.97 -4.16
C THR A 82 9.55 3.15 -4.55
N ARG A 83 9.17 4.38 -4.89
CA ARG A 83 7.85 4.63 -5.43
C ARG A 83 7.79 4.07 -6.85
N ILE A 84 6.77 3.26 -7.14
CA ILE A 84 6.60 2.64 -8.46
C ILE A 84 5.41 3.22 -9.24
N TYR A 85 4.42 3.76 -8.55
CA TYR A 85 3.24 4.36 -9.19
C TYR A 85 2.69 5.52 -8.40
#